data_90a18cb230c8ed39e74946ae3606e8a0
#
_entry.id   90a18cb230c8ed39e74946ae3606e8a0
#
_cell.length_a   1.000
_cell.length_b   1.000
_cell.length_c   1.000
_cell.angle_alpha   90.00
_cell.angle_beta   90.00
_cell.angle_gamma   90.00
#
_symmetry.space_group_name_H-M   'P 1'
#
loop_
_entity.id
_entity.type
_entity.pdbx_description
1 polymer ?
#
loop_
_entity_poly.entity_id
_entity_poly.type
_entity_poly.pdbx_seq_one_letter_code
_entity_poly.pdbx_strand_id
1 'polypeptide(L)'
;MDVPQIAAGRELGYQVLEALNYRSGFAHMEWFLTSSGEAVFGEIGARAPGGMLVHAMNYTSDIDLFAGWAEAVCHGRLSQDTTRRFNTAIIFKRA
;
A
#
# COMPACT_ATOMS: atom_id res chain seq x y z
N MET A 1 3.05 2.20 13.18
CA MET A 1 2.51 3.47 13.70
C MET A 1 1.22 3.80 12.98
N ASP A 2 0.15 3.98 13.69
CA ASP A 2 -1.13 4.41 13.12
C ASP A 2 -1.26 5.91 13.29
N VAL A 3 -1.29 6.62 12.17
CA VAL A 3 -1.45 8.07 12.12
C VAL A 3 -2.88 8.36 11.68
N PRO A 4 -3.68 9.12 12.45
CA PRO A 4 -5.09 9.38 12.09
C PRO A 4 -5.29 9.94 10.69
N GLN A 5 -4.35 10.74 10.20
CA GLN A 5 -4.40 11.30 8.86
C GLN A 5 -4.37 10.24 7.75
N ILE A 6 -3.77 9.09 8.02
CA ILE A 6 -3.69 7.98 7.04
C ILE A 6 -5.03 7.25 6.92
N ALA A 7 -5.87 7.31 7.95
CA ALA A 7 -7.17 6.64 7.93
C ALA A 7 -8.07 7.13 6.78
N ALA A 8 -8.07 8.43 6.51
CA ALA A 8 -8.83 9.02 5.39
C ALA A 8 -8.35 8.49 4.03
N GLY A 9 -7.03 8.38 3.84
CA GLY A 9 -6.44 7.82 2.61
C GLY A 9 -6.72 6.34 2.45
N ARG A 10 -6.72 5.58 3.55
CA ARG A 10 -7.06 4.15 3.54
C ARG A 10 -8.51 3.93 3.12
N GLU A 11 -9.43 4.69 3.69
CA GLU A 11 -10.85 4.63 3.34
C GLU A 11 -11.07 4.99 1.87
N LEU A 12 -10.45 6.07 1.39
CA LEU A 12 -10.47 6.44 -0.02
C LEU A 12 -9.97 5.29 -0.92
N GLY A 13 -8.89 4.61 -0.52
CA GLY A 13 -8.34 3.47 -1.24
C GLY A 13 -9.36 2.33 -1.40
N TYR A 14 -10.07 1.97 -0.35
CA TYR A 14 -11.13 0.96 -0.43
C TYR A 14 -12.26 1.38 -1.36
N GLN A 15 -12.71 2.62 -1.28
CA GLN A 15 -13.76 3.15 -2.15
C GLN A 15 -13.35 3.12 -3.62
N VAL A 16 -12.10 3.50 -3.93
CA VAL A 16 -11.58 3.48 -5.31
C VAL A 16 -11.50 2.05 -5.85
N LEU A 17 -10.97 1.11 -5.06
CA LEU A 17 -10.89 -0.30 -5.48
C LEU A 17 -12.27 -0.90 -5.72
N GLU A 18 -13.24 -0.57 -4.87
CA GLU A 18 -14.63 -1.00 -5.04
C GLU A 18 -15.26 -0.40 -6.29
N ALA A 19 -15.10 0.90 -6.52
CA ALA A 19 -15.61 1.58 -7.72
C ALA A 19 -15.03 1.01 -9.02
N LEU A 20 -13.76 0.59 -8.99
CA LEU A 20 -13.10 -0.06 -10.14
C LEU A 20 -13.39 -1.56 -10.24
N ASN A 21 -14.11 -2.14 -9.30
CA ASN A 21 -14.33 -3.59 -9.20
C ASN A 21 -13.01 -4.39 -9.20
N TYR A 22 -11.96 -3.83 -8.59
CA TYR A 22 -10.65 -4.47 -8.49
C TYR A 22 -10.62 -5.39 -7.28
N ARG A 23 -10.60 -6.71 -7.51
CA ARG A 23 -10.84 -7.71 -6.46
C ARG A 23 -9.57 -8.42 -5.99
N SER A 24 -8.54 -8.46 -6.81
CA SER A 24 -7.34 -9.23 -6.53
C SER A 24 -6.12 -8.61 -7.18
N GLY A 25 -4.98 -8.77 -6.53
CA GLY A 25 -3.70 -8.23 -6.97
C GLY A 25 -3.22 -7.11 -6.04
N PHE A 26 -2.20 -6.42 -6.49
CA PHE A 26 -1.66 -5.25 -5.79
C PHE A 26 -2.06 -3.97 -6.54
N ALA A 27 -2.30 -2.92 -5.78
CA ALA A 27 -2.53 -1.58 -6.32
C ALA A 27 -1.67 -0.57 -5.56
N HIS A 28 -1.21 0.43 -6.27
CA HIS A 28 -0.50 1.58 -5.71
C HIS A 28 -1.31 2.83 -6.02
N MET A 29 -1.80 3.49 -4.98
CA MET A 29 -2.59 4.71 -5.08
C MET A 29 -1.80 5.91 -4.56
N GLU A 30 -1.81 6.99 -5.32
CA GLU A 30 -1.36 8.31 -4.88
C GLU A 30 -2.57 9.16 -4.50
N TRP A 31 -2.47 9.88 -3.41
CA TRP A 31 -3.55 10.71 -2.89
C TRP A 31 -2.99 11.90 -2.12
N PHE A 32 -3.82 12.90 -1.91
CA PHE A 32 -3.45 14.12 -1.22
C PHE A 32 -4.28 14.27 0.05
N LEU A 33 -3.66 14.76 1.11
CA LEU A 33 -4.34 15.15 2.33
C LEU A 33 -4.46 16.68 2.35
N THR A 34 -5.68 17.19 2.39
CA THR A 34 -5.92 18.64 2.49
C THR A 34 -5.63 19.12 3.91
N SER A 35 -5.48 20.44 4.08
CA SER A 35 -5.31 21.06 5.39
C SER A 35 -6.53 20.84 6.32
N SER A 36 -7.71 20.59 5.74
CA SER A 36 -8.92 20.25 6.49
C SER A 36 -9.03 18.76 6.88
N GLY A 37 -8.06 17.92 6.48
CA GLY A 37 -8.06 16.49 6.78
C GLY A 37 -8.83 15.62 5.78
N GLU A 38 -9.20 16.17 4.63
CA GLU A 38 -9.88 15.45 3.56
C GLU A 38 -8.88 14.73 2.65
N ALA A 39 -9.15 13.47 2.30
CA ALA A 39 -8.37 12.72 1.34
C ALA A 39 -8.88 12.95 -0.09
N VAL A 40 -7.98 13.31 -0.99
CA VAL A 40 -8.28 13.57 -2.40
C VAL A 40 -7.52 12.60 -3.28
N PHE A 41 -8.22 11.93 -4.19
CA PHE A 41 -7.65 10.97 -5.13
C PHE A 41 -6.68 11.66 -6.10
N GLY A 42 -5.54 11.03 -6.34
CA GLY A 42 -4.57 11.42 -7.36
C GLY A 42 -4.59 10.45 -8.53
N GLU A 43 -3.94 9.30 -8.37
CA GLU A 43 -3.93 8.25 -9.37
C GLU A 43 -3.85 6.86 -8.72
N ILE A 44 -4.15 5.82 -9.47
CA ILE A 44 -3.98 4.43 -9.04
C ILE A 44 -3.45 3.58 -10.18
N GLY A 45 -2.52 2.68 -9.86
CA GLY A 45 -2.01 1.67 -10.79
C GLY A 45 -2.20 0.27 -10.23
N ALA A 46 -2.58 -0.68 -11.08
CA ALA A 46 -2.75 -2.10 -10.72
C ALA A 46 -1.38 -2.81 -10.68
N ARG A 47 -0.53 -2.40 -9.78
CA ARG A 47 0.84 -2.89 -9.63
C ARG A 47 1.35 -2.67 -8.20
N ALA A 48 2.44 -3.35 -7.85
CA ALA A 48 3.20 -3.02 -6.65
C ALA A 48 3.84 -1.63 -6.78
N PRO A 49 4.06 -0.91 -5.66
CA PRO A 49 4.79 0.35 -5.68
C PRO A 49 6.25 0.16 -6.10
N GLY A 50 6.82 1.18 -6.73
CA GLY A 50 8.20 1.19 -7.18
C GLY A 50 9.22 1.52 -6.08
N GLY A 51 10.47 1.69 -6.50
CA GLY A 51 11.58 2.02 -5.62
C GLY A 51 11.80 0.96 -4.56
N MET A 52 12.06 1.39 -3.34
CA MET A 52 12.31 0.50 -2.20
C MET A 52 11.06 0.26 -1.32
N LEU A 53 9.85 0.63 -1.81
CA LEU A 53 8.64 0.56 -1.00
C LEU A 53 8.25 -0.88 -0.64
N VAL A 54 8.34 -1.82 -1.57
CA VAL A 54 8.05 -3.24 -1.28
C VAL A 54 9.04 -3.79 -0.27
N HIS A 55 10.33 -3.42 -0.38
CA HIS A 55 11.34 -3.82 0.62
C HIS A 55 10.99 -3.25 2.00
N ALA A 56 10.60 -1.99 2.09
CA ALA A 56 10.19 -1.38 3.34
C ALA A 56 8.96 -2.09 3.94
N MET A 57 7.98 -2.44 3.12
CA MET A 57 6.81 -3.20 3.54
C MET A 57 7.18 -4.60 4.04
N ASN A 58 8.12 -5.27 3.38
CA ASN A 58 8.64 -6.57 3.82
C ASN A 58 9.29 -6.48 5.20
N TYR A 59 10.10 -5.46 5.45
CA TYR A 59 10.69 -5.23 6.77
C TYR A 59 9.63 -4.91 7.82
N THR A 60 8.62 -4.12 7.47
CA THR A 60 7.56 -3.71 8.39
C THR A 60 6.77 -4.90 8.94
N SER A 61 6.49 -5.89 8.11
CA SER A 61 5.66 -7.06 8.47
C SER A 61 6.45 -8.37 8.58
N ASP A 62 7.76 -8.35 8.31
CA ASP A 62 8.63 -9.53 8.29
C ASP A 62 8.09 -10.62 7.35
N ILE A 63 7.80 -10.24 6.11
CA ILE A 63 7.23 -11.11 5.06
C ILE A 63 7.92 -10.87 3.72
N ASP A 64 7.56 -11.68 2.72
CA ASP A 64 7.99 -11.51 1.33
C ASP A 64 6.79 -11.13 0.45
N LEU A 65 6.59 -9.82 0.22
CA LEU A 65 5.51 -9.33 -0.62
C LEU A 65 5.81 -9.45 -2.12
N PHE A 66 7.04 -9.75 -2.54
CA PHE A 66 7.30 -10.11 -3.93
C PHE A 66 6.64 -11.45 -4.26
N ALA A 67 6.83 -12.45 -3.41
CA ALA A 67 6.10 -13.71 -3.51
C ALA A 67 4.61 -13.53 -3.30
N GLY A 68 4.22 -12.67 -2.34
CA GLY A 68 2.82 -12.34 -2.07
C GLY A 68 2.12 -11.70 -3.25
N TRP A 69 2.80 -10.84 -4.02
CA TRP A 69 2.26 -10.25 -5.24
C TRP A 69 1.97 -11.31 -6.30
N ALA A 70 2.92 -12.20 -6.55
CA ALA A 70 2.71 -13.33 -7.45
C ALA A 70 1.53 -14.20 -7.01
N GLU A 71 1.43 -14.49 -5.72
CA GLU A 71 0.32 -15.26 -5.14
C GLU A 71 -1.03 -14.56 -5.36
N ALA A 72 -1.11 -13.26 -5.10
CA ALA A 72 -2.33 -12.49 -5.28
C ALA A 72 -2.79 -12.48 -6.74
N VAL A 73 -1.86 -12.33 -7.68
CA VAL A 73 -2.16 -12.32 -9.12
C VAL A 73 -2.54 -13.72 -9.63
N CYS A 74 -1.82 -14.76 -9.21
CA CYS A 74 -2.03 -16.12 -9.72
C CYS A 74 -3.17 -16.87 -9.01
N HIS A 75 -3.37 -16.60 -7.73
CA HIS A 75 -4.29 -17.38 -6.88
C HIS A 75 -5.38 -16.54 -6.20
N GLY A 76 -5.37 -15.22 -6.37
CA GLY A 76 -6.38 -14.34 -5.80
C GLY A 76 -6.37 -14.26 -4.28
N ARG A 77 -5.26 -14.57 -3.64
CA ARG A 77 -5.12 -14.55 -2.18
C ARG A 77 -3.71 -14.14 -1.76
N LEU A 78 -3.57 -13.79 -0.49
CA LEU A 78 -2.30 -13.54 0.17
C LEU A 78 -2.25 -14.40 1.43
N SER A 79 -1.36 -15.40 1.47
CA SER A 79 -1.27 -16.34 2.58
C SER A 79 -0.47 -15.83 3.76
N GLN A 80 0.38 -14.81 3.55
CA GLN A 80 1.24 -14.26 4.58
C GLN A 80 0.49 -13.28 5.47
N ASP A 81 0.84 -13.27 6.76
CA ASP A 81 0.30 -12.31 7.73
C ASP A 81 0.92 -10.93 7.51
N THR A 82 0.09 -9.97 7.09
CA THR A 82 0.50 -8.59 6.82
C THR A 82 0.49 -7.69 8.05
N THR A 83 0.28 -8.23 9.25
CA THR A 83 0.32 -7.46 10.48
C THR A 83 1.65 -6.73 10.61
N ARG A 84 1.60 -5.45 10.86
CA ARG A 84 2.81 -4.63 11.05
C ARG A 84 3.46 -4.94 12.39
N ARG A 85 4.75 -5.26 12.34
CA ARG A 85 5.57 -5.60 13.51
C ARG A 85 6.59 -4.53 13.82
N PHE A 86 7.04 -3.80 12.81
CA PHE A 86 8.11 -2.81 12.92
C PHE A 86 7.72 -1.52 12.22
N ASN A 87 8.34 -0.43 12.64
CA ASN A 87 8.36 0.82 11.86
C ASN A 87 9.57 0.80 10.95
N THR A 88 9.37 1.19 9.70
CA THR A 88 10.42 1.20 8.68
C THR A 88 10.51 2.58 8.04
N ALA A 89 11.71 3.01 7.73
CA ALA A 89 11.96 4.27 7.05
C ALA A 89 12.86 4.04 5.83
N ILE A 90 12.64 4.83 4.79
CA ILE A 90 13.50 4.91 3.61
C ILE A 90 14.22 6.25 3.67
N ILE A 91 15.55 6.22 3.61
CA ILE A 91 16.36 7.43 3.67
C ILE A 91 16.99 7.63 2.29
N PHE A 92 16.65 8.74 1.65
CA PHE A 92 17.28 9.16 0.40
C PHE A 92 18.46 10.05 0.69
N LYS A 93 19.66 9.61 0.28
CA LYS A 93 20.89 10.38 0.42
C LYS A 93 21.42 10.75 -0.95
N ARG A 94 21.66 12.02 -1.16
CA ARG A 94 22.40 12.51 -2.33
C ARG A 94 23.89 12.50 -2.03
N ALA A 95 24.64 12.04 -3.00
CA ALA A 95 26.10 12.12 -2.94
C ALA A 95 26.60 13.57 -3.18
#